data_548dd6066373012cf12fa88f0808a314
#
_entry.id   548dd6066373012cf12fa88f0808a314
#
_cell.length_a   1.000
_cell.length_b   1.000
_cell.length_c   1.000
_cell.angle_alpha   90.00
_cell.angle_beta   90.00
_cell.angle_gamma   90.00
#
_symmetry.space_group_name_H-M   'P 1'
#
loop_
_entity.id
_entity.type
_entity.pdbx_description
1 polymer ?
#
loop_
_entity_poly.entity_id
_entity_poly.type
_entity_poly.pdbx_seq_one_letter_code
_entity_poly.pdbx_strand_id
1 'polypeptide(L)'
;YAIVGSDDGESNSTSDSSYVYCFDKLTGEVVQKVGPHHGDIRSDISYYDGRIYFTSKGGYLYSYNLKEDGTIDTENLIEPIEIGKMSTSTPAIANGRCYVGSSYGSNFSGTYGISVVDINAETGAMSLEYVVYTDAYPQTSGVVSTGYKGYNYVYCATNGASGNLWVVKDAPGM
;
A
#
# COMPACT_ATOMS: atom_id res chain seq x y z
N TYR A 1 -17.19 5.59 9.19
CA TYR A 1 -16.38 6.64 8.56
C TYR A 1 -15.99 6.25 7.13
N ALA A 2 -15.56 7.24 6.34
CA ALA A 2 -14.86 7.05 5.07
C ALA A 2 -13.43 7.57 5.24
N ILE A 3 -12.44 6.80 4.78
CA ILE A 3 -11.02 7.14 4.91
C ILE A 3 -10.43 7.29 3.50
N VAL A 4 -9.77 8.43 3.22
CA VAL A 4 -9.25 8.78 1.88
C VAL A 4 -7.86 9.39 2.00
N GLY A 5 -6.98 9.05 1.07
CA GLY A 5 -5.70 9.74 0.87
C GLY A 5 -5.87 11.02 0.05
N SER A 6 -4.91 11.94 0.17
CA SER A 6 -4.84 13.16 -0.64
C SER A 6 -3.56 13.25 -1.42
N ASP A 7 -3.58 14.03 -2.49
CA ASP A 7 -2.39 14.58 -3.11
C ASP A 7 -2.40 16.13 -3.02
N ASP A 8 -1.31 16.78 -3.37
CA ASP A 8 -1.24 18.25 -3.39
C ASP A 8 -1.59 18.86 -4.76
N GLY A 9 -1.99 18.02 -5.72
CA GLY A 9 -2.35 18.43 -7.08
C GLY A 9 -1.16 18.59 -8.03
N GLU A 10 0.08 18.52 -7.55
CA GLU A 10 1.29 18.77 -8.33
C GLU A 10 2.12 17.51 -8.64
N SER A 11 1.60 16.33 -8.33
CA SER A 11 2.30 15.05 -8.57
C SER A 11 3.61 14.90 -7.80
N ASN A 12 3.54 15.22 -6.52
CA ASN A 12 4.69 15.25 -5.64
C ASN A 12 5.15 13.86 -5.17
N SER A 13 6.45 13.63 -5.21
CA SER A 13 7.08 12.38 -4.72
C SER A 13 8.20 12.62 -3.70
N THR A 14 8.47 13.87 -3.32
CA THR A 14 9.68 14.25 -2.57
C THR A 14 9.43 15.13 -1.36
N SER A 15 8.22 15.56 -1.09
CA SER A 15 7.90 16.40 0.07
C SER A 15 6.77 15.80 0.92
N ASP A 16 6.70 16.24 2.15
CA ASP A 16 5.73 15.81 3.14
C ASP A 16 4.49 16.71 3.08
N SER A 17 3.59 16.43 2.14
CA SER A 17 2.44 17.30 1.84
C SER A 17 1.10 16.57 1.73
N SER A 18 1.09 15.24 1.75
CA SER A 18 -0.14 14.47 1.65
C SER A 18 -0.69 14.04 3.01
N TYR A 19 -2.01 13.83 3.08
CA TYR A 19 -2.71 13.48 4.30
C TYR A 19 -3.72 12.38 4.06
N VAL A 20 -4.01 11.61 5.10
CA VAL A 20 -5.21 10.76 5.17
C VAL A 20 -6.29 11.50 5.94
N TYR A 21 -7.49 11.54 5.36
CA TYR A 21 -8.66 12.15 5.95
C TYR A 21 -9.67 11.08 6.35
N CYS A 22 -10.23 11.21 7.55
CA CYS A 22 -11.35 10.43 8.02
C CYS A 22 -12.59 11.33 8.03
N PHE A 23 -13.63 10.92 7.33
CA PHE A 23 -14.89 11.67 7.21
C PHE A 23 -16.02 10.93 7.92
N ASP A 24 -16.90 11.65 8.57
CA ASP A 24 -18.21 11.13 8.92
C ASP A 24 -19.00 10.87 7.61
N LYS A 25 -19.37 9.60 7.39
CA LYS A 25 -20.04 9.18 6.15
C LYS A 25 -21.47 9.72 5.99
N LEU A 26 -22.07 10.21 7.07
CA LEU A 26 -23.45 10.73 7.05
C LEU A 26 -23.49 12.25 6.83
N THR A 27 -22.54 12.97 7.43
CA THR A 27 -22.49 14.43 7.36
C THR A 27 -21.49 14.94 6.32
N GLY A 28 -20.49 14.14 5.97
CA GLY A 28 -19.37 14.55 5.12
C GLY A 28 -18.33 15.41 5.83
N GLU A 29 -18.47 15.62 7.14
CA GLU A 29 -17.53 16.40 7.93
C GLU A 29 -16.20 15.65 8.13
N VAL A 30 -15.08 16.38 8.07
CA VAL A 30 -13.76 15.85 8.42
C VAL A 30 -13.68 15.68 9.92
N VAL A 31 -13.58 14.45 10.39
CA VAL A 31 -13.40 14.14 11.83
C VAL A 31 -11.94 13.98 12.21
N GLN A 32 -11.07 13.63 11.23
CA GLN A 32 -9.65 13.47 11.49
C GLN A 32 -8.82 13.75 10.22
N LYS A 33 -7.63 14.35 10.41
CA LYS A 33 -6.61 14.56 9.39
C LYS A 33 -5.28 14.07 9.93
N VAL A 34 -4.67 13.09 9.26
CA VAL A 34 -3.44 12.41 9.70
C VAL A 34 -2.33 12.60 8.67
N GLY A 35 -1.15 12.94 9.11
CA GLY A 35 0.03 13.22 8.28
C GLY A 35 0.80 14.43 8.84
N PRO A 36 1.68 15.07 8.05
CA PRO A 36 1.89 14.83 6.60
C PRO A 36 2.61 13.51 6.32
N HIS A 37 2.37 12.95 5.13
CA HIS A 37 3.08 11.77 4.60
C HIS A 37 3.99 12.17 3.45
N HIS A 38 5.06 11.40 3.24
CA HIS A 38 6.05 11.65 2.19
C HIS A 38 5.50 11.23 0.81
N GLY A 39 5.36 12.20 -0.10
CA GLY A 39 4.78 12.03 -1.42
C GLY A 39 3.26 11.86 -1.43
N ASP A 40 2.66 12.07 -2.59
CA ASP A 40 1.21 11.96 -2.79
C ASP A 40 0.67 10.58 -2.49
N ILE A 41 -0.49 10.51 -1.87
CA ILE A 41 -1.23 9.26 -1.67
C ILE A 41 -2.21 9.10 -2.84
N ARG A 42 -1.87 8.21 -3.78
CA ARG A 42 -2.68 7.90 -4.97
C ARG A 42 -3.20 6.47 -4.98
N SER A 43 -2.83 5.68 -3.98
CA SER A 43 -3.45 4.38 -3.73
C SER A 43 -4.79 4.56 -3.04
N ASP A 44 -5.66 3.58 -3.20
CA ASP A 44 -6.78 3.42 -2.27
C ASP A 44 -6.27 2.99 -0.89
N ILE A 45 -7.16 3.08 0.10
CA ILE A 45 -6.90 2.63 1.47
C ILE A 45 -7.43 1.20 1.63
N SER A 46 -6.54 0.26 1.87
CA SER A 46 -6.89 -1.13 2.17
C SER A 46 -7.10 -1.32 3.66
N TYR A 47 -8.08 -2.14 4.02
CA TYR A 47 -8.30 -2.57 5.41
C TYR A 47 -7.94 -4.04 5.57
N TYR A 48 -7.18 -4.35 6.61
CA TYR A 48 -6.84 -5.72 6.98
C TYR A 48 -6.57 -5.82 8.49
N ASP A 49 -7.25 -6.71 9.18
CA ASP A 49 -7.02 -7.09 10.58
C ASP A 49 -6.91 -5.88 11.55
N GLY A 50 -7.93 -5.01 11.53
CA GLY A 50 -7.99 -3.84 12.42
C GLY A 50 -7.10 -2.67 12.02
N ARG A 51 -6.45 -2.74 10.85
CA ARG A 51 -5.50 -1.73 10.37
C ARG A 51 -5.84 -1.27 8.96
N ILE A 52 -5.44 -0.06 8.64
CA ILE A 52 -5.45 0.46 7.27
C ILE A 52 -4.04 0.48 6.69
N TYR A 53 -3.96 0.34 5.37
CA TYR A 53 -2.71 0.31 4.61
C TYR A 53 -2.85 1.13 3.34
N PHE A 54 -1.81 1.89 2.98
CA PHE A 54 -1.76 2.66 1.74
C PHE A 54 -0.31 2.92 1.32
N THR A 55 -0.11 3.24 0.06
CA THR A 55 1.20 3.61 -0.49
C THR A 55 1.25 5.08 -0.85
N SER A 56 2.46 5.61 -0.96
CA SER A 56 2.69 6.97 -1.45
C SER A 56 3.66 7.02 -2.62
N LYS A 57 3.61 8.10 -3.37
CA LYS A 57 4.58 8.41 -4.43
C LYS A 57 6.00 8.63 -3.91
N GLY A 58 6.16 8.82 -2.60
CA GLY A 58 7.46 8.81 -1.93
C GLY A 58 8.10 7.42 -1.82
N GLY A 59 7.38 6.36 -2.24
CA GLY A 59 7.89 4.99 -2.20
C GLY A 59 7.73 4.28 -0.86
N TYR A 60 6.79 4.73 -0.05
CA TYR A 60 6.50 4.14 1.26
C TYR A 60 5.19 3.37 1.28
N LEU A 61 5.17 2.32 2.09
CA LEU A 61 3.97 1.66 2.59
C LEU A 61 3.74 2.12 4.03
N TYR A 62 2.56 2.66 4.28
CA TYR A 62 2.08 3.11 5.59
C TYR A 62 1.03 2.16 6.13
N SER A 63 0.97 2.06 7.45
CA SER A 63 -0.09 1.37 8.17
C SER A 63 -0.45 2.12 9.44
N TYR A 64 -1.73 2.09 9.81
CA TYR A 64 -2.25 2.62 11.08
C TYR A 64 -3.26 1.66 11.67
N ASN A 65 -3.21 1.49 12.98
CA ASN A 65 -4.29 0.84 13.71
C ASN A 65 -5.58 1.68 13.63
N LEU A 66 -6.72 1.03 13.62
CA LEU A 66 -8.00 1.70 13.85
C LEU A 66 -8.42 1.50 15.31
N LYS A 67 -8.95 2.56 15.93
CA LYS A 67 -9.60 2.51 17.25
C LYS A 67 -10.97 1.81 17.13
N GLU A 68 -11.55 1.41 18.26
CA GLU A 68 -12.88 0.77 18.30
C GLU A 68 -13.98 1.61 17.67
N ASP A 69 -13.87 2.94 17.73
CA ASP A 69 -14.82 3.85 17.11
C ASP A 69 -14.61 4.00 15.59
N GLY A 70 -13.56 3.38 15.02
CA GLY A 70 -13.21 3.41 13.61
C GLY A 70 -12.36 4.61 13.19
N THR A 71 -11.91 5.44 14.12
CA THR A 71 -10.93 6.50 13.85
C THR A 71 -9.50 5.93 13.81
N ILE A 72 -8.58 6.69 13.20
CA ILE A 72 -7.17 6.29 13.06
C ILE A 72 -6.44 6.51 14.40
N ASP A 73 -5.73 5.49 14.87
CA ASP A 73 -4.86 5.61 16.03
C ASP A 73 -3.56 6.33 15.66
N THR A 74 -3.38 7.52 16.20
CA THR A 74 -2.18 8.35 16.00
C THR A 74 -1.23 8.34 17.21
N GLU A 75 -1.56 7.58 18.25
CA GLU A 75 -0.75 7.45 19.46
C GLU A 75 0.18 6.23 19.39
N ASN A 76 -0.31 5.12 18.81
CA ASN A 76 0.45 3.88 18.65
C ASN A 76 0.85 3.73 17.17
N LEU A 77 1.92 4.43 16.78
CA LEU A 77 2.37 4.46 15.40
C LEU A 77 3.04 3.16 14.98
N ILE A 78 2.78 2.76 13.75
CA ILE A 78 3.51 1.71 13.05
C ILE A 78 4.49 2.38 12.11
N GLU A 79 5.78 2.02 12.20
CA GLU A 79 6.81 2.58 11.33
C GLU A 79 6.53 2.24 9.87
N PRO A 80 6.48 3.24 8.98
CA PRO A 80 6.36 2.99 7.55
C PRO A 80 7.63 2.36 7.00
N ILE A 81 7.51 1.60 5.92
CA ILE A 81 8.67 1.01 5.26
C ILE A 81 8.84 1.52 3.85
N GLU A 82 10.10 1.66 3.41
CA GLU A 82 10.43 1.96 2.01
C GLU A 82 10.22 0.68 1.18
N ILE A 83 9.40 0.78 0.13
CA ILE A 83 9.08 -0.31 -0.80
C ILE A 83 9.59 -0.02 -2.22
N GLY A 84 10.36 1.02 -2.41
CA GLY A 84 10.90 1.50 -3.68
C GLY A 84 11.10 2.99 -3.67
N LYS A 85 11.15 3.62 -4.84
CA LYS A 85 11.25 5.09 -4.97
C LYS A 85 9.90 5.74 -5.28
N MET A 86 8.92 4.92 -5.64
CA MET A 86 7.55 5.40 -5.90
C MET A 86 6.57 4.22 -5.89
N SER A 87 5.39 4.47 -5.32
CA SER A 87 4.23 3.59 -5.49
C SER A 87 2.94 4.39 -5.60
N THR A 88 2.03 3.91 -6.45
CA THR A 88 0.63 4.35 -6.56
C THR A 88 -0.30 3.14 -6.52
N SER A 89 0.24 1.96 -6.25
CA SER A 89 -0.49 0.70 -6.20
C SER A 89 -1.22 0.57 -4.87
N THR A 90 -2.47 0.19 -4.90
CA THR A 90 -3.25 -0.12 -3.70
C THR A 90 -2.76 -1.45 -3.09
N PRO A 91 -2.48 -1.51 -1.79
CA PRO A 91 -2.05 -2.72 -1.12
C PRO A 91 -3.07 -3.85 -1.23
N ALA A 92 -2.64 -5.03 -1.68
CA ALA A 92 -3.44 -6.25 -1.66
C ALA A 92 -2.93 -7.16 -0.53
N ILE A 93 -3.79 -7.53 0.42
CA ILE A 93 -3.34 -8.17 1.66
C ILE A 93 -4.08 -9.47 1.89
N ALA A 94 -3.34 -10.53 2.23
CA ALA A 94 -3.90 -11.82 2.63
C ALA A 94 -2.87 -12.63 3.44
N ASN A 95 -3.33 -13.34 4.47
CA ASN A 95 -2.53 -14.25 5.29
C ASN A 95 -1.24 -13.62 5.84
N GLY A 96 -1.32 -12.36 6.33
CA GLY A 96 -0.18 -11.64 6.87
C GLY A 96 0.83 -11.13 5.84
N ARG A 97 0.51 -11.20 4.54
CA ARG A 97 1.34 -10.70 3.43
C ARG A 97 0.65 -9.54 2.72
N CYS A 98 1.42 -8.49 2.45
CA CYS A 98 0.99 -7.36 1.63
C CYS A 98 1.78 -7.35 0.32
N TYR A 99 1.09 -7.14 -0.78
CA TYR A 99 1.63 -7.11 -2.14
C TYR A 99 1.34 -5.75 -2.76
N VAL A 100 2.38 -5.03 -3.17
CA VAL A 100 2.26 -3.69 -3.76
C VAL A 100 3.19 -3.54 -4.96
N GLY A 101 2.69 -2.92 -6.00
CA GLY A 101 3.51 -2.54 -7.14
C GLY A 101 4.40 -1.34 -6.83
N SER A 102 5.67 -1.40 -7.20
CA SER A 102 6.66 -0.37 -6.91
C SER A 102 7.55 -0.07 -8.12
N SER A 103 7.98 1.18 -8.24
CA SER A 103 9.09 1.60 -9.08
C SER A 103 10.32 1.82 -8.22
N TYR A 104 11.44 1.25 -8.62
CA TYR A 104 12.75 1.41 -7.96
C TYR A 104 13.61 2.50 -8.60
N GLY A 105 13.17 3.04 -9.73
CA GLY A 105 13.71 4.25 -10.36
C GLY A 105 12.81 5.45 -10.08
N SER A 106 13.35 6.66 -10.23
CA SER A 106 12.58 7.89 -10.14
C SER A 106 11.63 8.06 -11.34
N ASN A 107 10.47 8.69 -11.13
CA ASN A 107 9.54 9.13 -12.17
C ASN A 107 9.13 8.04 -13.18
N PHE A 108 8.66 6.90 -12.69
CA PHE A 108 8.24 5.77 -13.54
C PHE A 108 9.31 5.26 -14.51
N SER A 109 10.58 5.41 -14.16
CA SER A 109 11.70 4.91 -14.95
C SER A 109 12.52 3.87 -14.18
N GLY A 110 13.15 2.98 -14.92
CA GLY A 110 14.09 2.02 -14.36
C GLY A 110 13.51 0.66 -14.05
N THR A 111 13.81 0.14 -12.88
CA THR A 111 13.40 -1.21 -12.45
C THR A 111 12.06 -1.15 -11.75
N TYR A 112 11.21 -2.12 -12.03
CA TYR A 112 9.86 -2.24 -11.46
C TYR A 112 9.68 -3.59 -10.80
N GLY A 113 8.75 -3.69 -9.86
CA GLY A 113 8.45 -4.96 -9.25
C GLY A 113 7.24 -4.93 -8.32
N ILE A 114 6.86 -6.12 -7.90
CA ILE A 114 5.88 -6.35 -6.85
C ILE A 114 6.67 -6.57 -5.56
N SER A 115 6.56 -5.63 -4.63
CA SER A 115 7.12 -5.75 -3.29
C SER A 115 6.24 -6.68 -2.46
N VAL A 116 6.84 -7.67 -1.85
CA VAL A 116 6.19 -8.61 -0.94
C VAL A 116 6.63 -8.29 0.47
N VAL A 117 5.66 -7.91 1.31
CA VAL A 117 5.88 -7.40 2.66
C VAL A 117 5.22 -8.34 3.67
N ASP A 118 5.97 -8.72 4.68
CA ASP A 118 5.44 -9.43 5.85
C ASP A 118 4.80 -8.46 6.84
N ILE A 119 3.68 -8.85 7.43
CA ILE A 119 2.97 -8.09 8.45
C ILE A 119 2.92 -8.93 9.72
N ASN A 120 3.56 -8.47 10.78
CA ASN A 120 3.45 -9.08 12.08
C ASN A 120 1.99 -8.93 12.61
N ALA A 121 1.33 -10.03 12.85
CA ALA A 121 -0.10 -10.04 13.22
C ALA A 121 -0.36 -9.32 14.55
N GLU A 122 0.56 -9.42 15.52
CA GLU A 122 0.37 -8.82 16.85
C GLU A 122 0.65 -7.32 16.84
N THR A 123 1.77 -6.91 16.26
CA THR A 123 2.26 -5.53 16.35
C THR A 123 1.90 -4.67 15.15
N GLY A 124 1.59 -5.28 14.00
CA GLY A 124 1.43 -4.59 12.72
C GLY A 124 2.75 -4.18 12.06
N ALA A 125 3.90 -4.48 12.69
CA ALA A 125 5.21 -4.16 12.11
C ALA A 125 5.38 -4.82 10.75
N MET A 126 5.94 -4.06 9.81
CA MET A 126 6.10 -4.46 8.41
C MET A 126 7.56 -4.70 8.09
N SER A 127 7.86 -5.71 7.27
CA SER A 127 9.19 -5.95 6.72
C SER A 127 9.13 -6.36 5.25
N LEU A 128 10.00 -5.77 4.43
CA LEU A 128 10.14 -6.16 3.02
C LEU A 128 10.84 -7.52 2.96
N GLU A 129 10.14 -8.54 2.48
CA GLU A 129 10.67 -9.90 2.37
C GLU A 129 11.46 -10.11 1.08
N TYR A 130 10.82 -9.78 -0.05
CA TYR A 130 11.46 -9.86 -1.36
C TYR A 130 10.70 -9.02 -2.39
N VAL A 131 11.30 -8.91 -3.58
CA VAL A 131 10.72 -8.23 -4.73
C VAL A 131 10.66 -9.19 -5.92
N VAL A 132 9.51 -9.27 -6.55
CA VAL A 132 9.35 -9.92 -7.85
C VAL A 132 9.48 -8.85 -8.93
N TYR A 133 10.64 -8.80 -9.59
CA TYR A 133 10.87 -7.82 -10.66
C TYR A 133 10.00 -8.10 -11.87
N THR A 134 9.44 -7.04 -12.45
CA THR A 134 8.50 -7.07 -13.56
C THR A 134 9.04 -6.30 -14.77
N ASP A 135 8.48 -6.56 -15.93
CA ASP A 135 8.84 -5.94 -17.21
C ASP A 135 8.46 -4.46 -17.30
N ALA A 136 7.40 -4.06 -16.60
CA ALA A 136 6.91 -2.69 -16.54
C ALA A 136 6.27 -2.42 -15.17
N TYR A 137 5.87 -1.18 -14.90
CA TYR A 137 5.36 -0.75 -13.61
C TYR A 137 4.02 -1.43 -13.27
N PRO A 138 3.96 -2.23 -12.18
CA PRO A 138 2.72 -2.85 -11.71
C PRO A 138 1.88 -1.81 -10.93
N GLN A 139 1.26 -0.90 -11.64
CA GLN A 139 0.56 0.26 -11.10
C GLN A 139 -0.78 -0.11 -10.46
N THR A 140 -1.39 -1.18 -10.91
CA THR A 140 -2.72 -1.59 -10.44
C THR A 140 -2.67 -2.26 -9.06
N SER A 141 -3.80 -2.28 -8.38
CA SER A 141 -4.00 -3.15 -7.22
C SER A 141 -3.89 -4.60 -7.66
N GLY A 142 -3.14 -5.39 -6.91
CA GLY A 142 -3.13 -6.84 -7.07
C GLY A 142 -4.46 -7.44 -6.62
N VAL A 143 -4.82 -8.58 -7.19
CA VAL A 143 -5.89 -9.44 -6.68
C VAL A 143 -5.27 -10.68 -6.08
N VAL A 144 -5.64 -11.02 -4.85
CA VAL A 144 -5.08 -12.19 -4.15
C VAL A 144 -6.12 -13.29 -4.08
N SER A 145 -5.77 -14.47 -4.57
CA SER A 145 -6.51 -15.71 -4.35
C SER A 145 -5.81 -16.55 -3.29
N THR A 146 -6.56 -16.99 -2.31
CA THR A 146 -6.07 -17.80 -1.17
C THR A 146 -6.74 -19.17 -1.15
N GLY A 147 -6.26 -20.06 -0.29
CA GLY A 147 -6.93 -21.35 0.00
C GLY A 147 -6.45 -22.53 -0.83
N TYR A 148 -5.66 -22.35 -1.88
CA TYR A 148 -5.08 -23.50 -2.59
C TYR A 148 -3.75 -23.89 -1.96
N LYS A 149 -3.76 -24.98 -1.21
CA LYS A 149 -2.55 -25.57 -0.57
C LYS A 149 -1.75 -24.59 0.29
N GLY A 150 -2.39 -23.60 0.92
CA GLY A 150 -1.71 -22.62 1.78
C GLY A 150 -0.93 -21.54 1.05
N TYR A 151 -1.01 -21.48 -0.28
CA TYR A 151 -0.37 -20.43 -1.07
C TYR A 151 -1.27 -19.23 -1.27
N ASN A 152 -0.66 -18.05 -1.40
CA ASN A 152 -1.26 -16.86 -1.99
C ASN A 152 -0.89 -16.81 -3.48
N TYR A 153 -1.87 -16.63 -4.35
CA TYR A 153 -1.66 -16.33 -5.77
C TYR A 153 -2.06 -14.89 -6.02
N VAL A 154 -1.09 -14.07 -6.41
CA VAL A 154 -1.28 -12.63 -6.65
C VAL A 154 -1.29 -12.38 -8.15
N TYR A 155 -2.35 -11.78 -8.63
CA TYR A 155 -2.54 -11.40 -10.04
C TYR A 155 -2.36 -9.89 -10.15
N CYS A 156 -1.40 -9.44 -10.92
CA CYS A 156 -1.08 -8.01 -11.07
C CYS A 156 -0.77 -7.70 -12.54
N ALA A 157 -1.40 -6.67 -13.08
CA ALA A 157 -1.12 -6.20 -14.43
C ALA A 157 -0.05 -5.10 -14.41
N THR A 158 0.81 -5.08 -15.43
CA THR A 158 1.83 -4.05 -15.59
C THR A 158 1.39 -3.00 -16.62
N ASN A 159 1.76 -1.73 -16.35
CA ASN A 159 1.50 -0.60 -17.22
C ASN A 159 2.69 -0.38 -18.16
N GLY A 160 2.63 -0.95 -19.35
CA GLY A 160 3.64 -0.82 -20.40
C GLY A 160 3.03 -1.00 -21.79
N ALA A 161 3.78 -0.65 -22.82
CA ALA A 161 3.32 -0.77 -24.22
C ALA A 161 2.91 -2.21 -24.60
N SER A 162 3.47 -3.20 -23.92
CA SER A 162 3.15 -4.63 -24.04
C SER A 162 2.86 -5.19 -22.65
N GLY A 163 1.95 -4.54 -21.91
CA GLY A 163 1.66 -4.91 -20.53
C GLY A 163 1.30 -6.39 -20.38
N ASN A 164 1.78 -6.99 -19.29
CA ASN A 164 1.59 -8.39 -18.96
C ASN A 164 0.74 -8.56 -17.70
N LEU A 165 0.07 -9.71 -17.61
CA LEU A 165 -0.51 -10.19 -16.37
C LEU A 165 0.53 -11.09 -15.67
N TRP A 166 0.98 -10.64 -14.52
CA TRP A 166 1.88 -11.41 -13.66
C TRP A 166 1.08 -12.24 -12.66
N VAL A 167 1.51 -13.46 -12.45
CA VAL A 167 0.97 -14.34 -11.40
C VAL A 167 2.11 -14.71 -10.47
N VAL A 168 2.08 -14.19 -9.26
CA VAL A 168 3.05 -14.49 -8.21
C VAL A 168 2.46 -15.55 -7.30
N LYS A 169 3.20 -16.63 -7.08
CA LYS A 169 2.88 -17.66 -6.09
C LYS A 169 3.75 -17.41 -4.87
N ASP A 170 3.13 -17.08 -3.75
CA ASP A 170 3.79 -16.87 -2.46
C ASP A 170 3.34 -17.91 -1.43
N ALA A 171 4.23 -18.22 -0.51
CA ALA A 171 4.04 -19.22 0.54
C ALA A 171 4.22 -18.59 1.93
N PRO A 172 3.23 -17.80 2.41
CA PRO A 172 3.34 -17.16 3.71
C PRO A 172 3.51 -18.20 4.82
N GLY A 173 4.52 -18.02 5.66
CA GLY A 173 4.76 -18.88 6.82
C GLY A 173 5.37 -20.26 6.52
N MET A 174 5.91 -20.47 5.32
CA MET A 174 6.67 -21.67 4.97
C MET A 174 8.16 -21.39 4.86
#